data_ba0c054faee04e315eb6e1a75d99f15e
#
_entry.id   ba0c054faee04e315eb6e1a75d99f15e
#
_cell.length_a   1.000
_cell.length_b   1.000
_cell.length_c   1.000
_cell.angle_alpha   90.00
_cell.angle_beta   90.00
_cell.angle_gamma   90.00
#
_symmetry.space_group_name_H-M   'P 1'
#
loop_
_entity.id
_entity.type
_entity.pdbx_description
1 polymer ?
#
loop_
_entity_poly.entity_id
_entity_poly.type
_entity_poly.pdbx_seq_one_letter_code
_entity_poly.pdbx_strand_id
1 'polypeptide(L)'
;EPIYDMTGFAKGADVSWLTQMEASGKKFYTASGRETECMTLLRDLGMNSIRLRVWVNPSDGWCNKNDVLAKAWRAHQLGMRLMIDFHYSDVWADPGSQHKPAAWEGLSLDELKAAMTAHTKDVLSALKDKGITPEWVQVGNETGPGMLWDTDAAVSGGMGGNGVEYVENKKNFSDFITTGCVAVKEVFPNAKVIVHLQGGDDNNLYRWIFDVLKENNAQYDVIGMSLYPGTDTWKTMTSSCIANMKDMVSRYNKEVMICEVGMSWDEAATSKEFLTELIAQSKAIDECLGVFYWEPQSYGGWNGYTLGAFDESGKPTVAMDAFNQ
;
A
#
# COMPACT_ATOMS: atom_id res chain seq x y z
N GLU A 1 -32.07 -2.43 -2.04
CA GLU A 1 -30.70 -2.51 -1.51
C GLU A 1 -29.80 -1.56 -2.28
N PRO A 2 -28.86 -0.86 -1.61
CA PRO A 2 -27.93 0.02 -2.31
C PRO A 2 -27.06 -0.79 -3.26
N ILE A 3 -26.81 -0.23 -4.46
CA ILE A 3 -25.91 -0.85 -5.44
C ILE A 3 -24.52 -0.25 -5.23
N TYR A 4 -23.52 -1.10 -4.94
CA TYR A 4 -22.13 -0.69 -4.80
C TYR A 4 -21.36 -1.01 -6.08
N ASP A 5 -20.62 -0.01 -6.61
CA ASP A 5 -19.79 -0.24 -7.78
C ASP A 5 -18.40 -0.77 -7.36
N MET A 6 -18.21 -2.06 -7.56
CA MET A 6 -16.98 -2.78 -7.25
C MET A 6 -16.11 -2.98 -8.51
N THR A 7 -16.27 -2.13 -9.53
CA THR A 7 -15.54 -2.20 -10.79
C THR A 7 -14.81 -0.89 -11.10
N GLY A 8 -13.98 -0.90 -12.13
CA GLY A 8 -13.35 0.29 -12.66
C GLY A 8 -12.26 0.87 -11.75
N PHE A 9 -12.26 2.19 -11.64
CA PHE A 9 -11.27 2.91 -10.83
C PHE A 9 -11.39 2.52 -9.36
N ALA A 10 -10.29 2.11 -8.74
CA ALA A 10 -10.29 1.72 -7.33
C ALA A 10 -10.30 2.95 -6.41
N LYS A 11 -11.22 2.94 -5.46
CA LYS A 11 -11.30 3.91 -4.37
C LYS A 11 -11.17 3.13 -3.08
N GLY A 12 -10.00 3.16 -2.47
CA GLY A 12 -9.68 2.22 -1.41
C GLY A 12 -9.21 2.85 -0.12
N ALA A 13 -9.20 2.02 0.91
CA ALA A 13 -8.63 2.33 2.21
C ALA A 13 -7.70 1.22 2.65
N ASP A 14 -6.52 1.58 3.17
CA ASP A 14 -5.73 0.68 4.00
C ASP A 14 -6.31 0.72 5.41
N VAL A 15 -6.71 -0.44 5.92
CA VAL A 15 -7.29 -0.58 7.26
C VAL A 15 -6.54 -1.63 8.08
N SER A 16 -5.26 -1.75 7.86
CA SER A 16 -4.45 -2.77 8.52
C SER A 16 -4.48 -2.67 10.05
N TRP A 17 -4.67 -1.47 10.61
CA TRP A 17 -4.83 -1.28 12.06
C TRP A 17 -6.19 -1.70 12.61
N LEU A 18 -7.17 -1.97 11.76
CA LEU A 18 -8.57 -2.09 12.19
C LEU A 18 -8.79 -3.10 13.32
N THR A 19 -8.28 -4.31 13.17
CA THR A 19 -8.45 -5.36 14.19
C THR A 19 -7.82 -4.98 15.53
N GLN A 20 -6.65 -4.36 15.50
CA GLN A 20 -5.98 -3.86 16.71
C GLN A 20 -6.76 -2.73 17.37
N MET A 21 -7.28 -1.80 16.58
CA MET A 21 -8.12 -0.71 17.07
C MET A 21 -9.39 -1.24 17.74
N GLU A 22 -10.07 -2.19 17.11
CA GLU A 22 -11.28 -2.82 17.64
C GLU A 22 -10.97 -3.58 18.94
N ALA A 23 -9.87 -4.30 19.00
CA ALA A 23 -9.43 -5.01 20.20
C ALA A 23 -9.14 -4.07 21.36
N SER A 24 -8.78 -2.81 21.10
CA SER A 24 -8.58 -1.78 22.11
C SER A 24 -9.87 -1.12 22.58
N GLY A 25 -11.01 -1.46 21.97
CA GLY A 25 -12.31 -0.88 22.28
C GLY A 25 -12.73 0.29 21.39
N LYS A 26 -11.96 0.63 20.35
CA LYS A 26 -12.34 1.67 19.39
C LYS A 26 -13.57 1.23 18.59
N LYS A 27 -14.52 2.15 18.44
CA LYS A 27 -15.75 1.97 17.66
C LYS A 27 -15.85 3.04 16.59
N PHE A 28 -16.64 2.76 15.58
CA PHE A 28 -16.82 3.63 14.42
C PHE A 28 -18.29 4.01 14.27
N TYR A 29 -18.55 5.22 13.78
CA TYR A 29 -19.89 5.77 13.71
C TYR A 29 -20.11 6.42 12.33
N THR A 30 -21.36 6.37 11.85
CA THR A 30 -21.76 7.20 10.70
C THR A 30 -21.63 8.68 11.07
N ALA A 31 -21.68 9.57 10.07
CA ALA A 31 -21.68 11.01 10.32
C ALA A 31 -22.83 11.44 11.23
N SER A 32 -23.96 10.74 11.22
CA SER A 32 -25.11 10.97 12.08
C SER A 32 -24.97 10.38 13.48
N GLY A 33 -23.91 9.61 13.76
CA GLY A 33 -23.60 9.07 15.09
C GLY A 33 -24.07 7.65 15.34
N ARG A 34 -24.51 6.92 14.33
CA ARG A 34 -24.89 5.50 14.47
C ARG A 34 -23.65 4.62 14.44
N GLU A 35 -23.47 3.77 15.46
CA GLU A 35 -22.38 2.79 15.48
C GLU A 35 -22.49 1.84 14.28
N THR A 36 -21.38 1.64 13.58
CA THR A 36 -21.32 0.84 12.35
C THR A 36 -19.96 0.15 12.23
N GLU A 37 -19.93 -1.06 11.69
CA GLU A 37 -18.69 -1.76 11.38
C GLU A 37 -17.89 -0.94 10.35
N CYS A 38 -16.58 -0.85 10.55
CA CYS A 38 -15.73 0.09 9.81
C CYS A 38 -15.72 -0.13 8.30
N MET A 39 -15.51 -1.37 7.83
CA MET A 39 -15.43 -1.64 6.38
C MET A 39 -16.79 -1.41 5.71
N THR A 40 -17.88 -1.74 6.38
CA THR A 40 -19.24 -1.44 5.92
C THR A 40 -19.43 0.07 5.76
N LEU A 41 -18.97 0.83 6.75
CA LEU A 41 -19.04 2.29 6.71
C LEU A 41 -18.23 2.86 5.54
N LEU A 42 -17.02 2.38 5.31
CA LEU A 42 -16.18 2.82 4.20
C LEU A 42 -16.81 2.50 2.85
N ARG A 43 -17.41 1.33 2.71
CA ARG A 43 -18.17 0.97 1.50
C ARG A 43 -19.35 1.92 1.27
N ASP A 44 -20.10 2.23 2.32
CA ASP A 44 -21.22 3.15 2.24
C ASP A 44 -20.80 4.58 1.89
N LEU A 45 -19.55 4.96 2.21
CA LEU A 45 -18.94 6.23 1.85
C LEU A 45 -18.41 6.29 0.41
N GLY A 46 -18.50 5.19 -0.33
CA GLY A 46 -18.12 5.13 -1.76
C GLY A 46 -16.82 4.39 -2.04
N MET A 47 -16.19 3.80 -1.05
CA MET A 47 -15.00 2.98 -1.27
C MET A 47 -15.34 1.57 -1.75
N ASN A 48 -14.52 1.03 -2.63
CA ASN A 48 -14.72 -0.28 -3.23
C ASN A 48 -13.56 -1.25 -3.02
N SER A 49 -12.49 -0.81 -2.36
CA SER A 49 -11.27 -1.59 -2.23
C SER A 49 -10.65 -1.44 -0.85
N ILE A 50 -9.99 -2.50 -0.40
CA ILE A 50 -9.28 -2.56 0.88
C ILE A 50 -7.83 -2.98 0.62
N ARG A 51 -6.88 -2.28 1.27
CA ARG A 51 -5.44 -2.60 1.27
C ARG A 51 -5.05 -3.11 2.66
N LEU A 52 -4.29 -4.18 2.70
CA LEU A 52 -3.83 -4.80 3.95
C LEU A 52 -2.33 -5.12 3.84
N ARG A 53 -1.53 -4.55 4.77
CA ARG A 53 -0.12 -4.94 4.89
C ARG A 53 0.01 -6.28 5.59
N VAL A 54 1.05 -7.01 5.26
CA VAL A 54 1.40 -8.24 5.94
C VAL A 54 2.87 -8.23 6.36
N TRP A 55 3.12 -8.57 7.62
CA TRP A 55 4.42 -8.75 8.23
C TRP A 55 4.70 -10.25 8.41
N VAL A 56 5.96 -10.63 8.48
CA VAL A 56 6.37 -12.03 8.54
C VAL A 56 6.10 -12.63 9.92
N ASN A 57 6.68 -12.04 10.96
CA ASN A 57 6.50 -12.50 12.34
C ASN A 57 6.50 -11.31 13.31
N PRO A 58 5.45 -10.48 13.32
CA PRO A 58 5.35 -9.38 14.26
C PRO A 58 5.19 -9.90 15.69
N SER A 59 5.85 -9.23 16.65
CA SER A 59 5.90 -9.67 18.05
C SER A 59 4.54 -9.74 18.73
N ASP A 60 3.61 -8.87 18.35
CA ASP A 60 2.25 -8.80 18.92
C ASP A 60 1.19 -9.53 18.08
N GLY A 61 1.58 -10.07 16.92
CA GLY A 61 0.71 -10.80 16.02
C GLY A 61 -0.14 -9.94 15.08
N TRP A 62 -0.26 -8.63 15.31
CA TRP A 62 -1.02 -7.77 14.40
C TRP A 62 -0.33 -7.69 13.04
N CYS A 63 -1.13 -7.77 11.96
CA CYS A 63 -0.64 -7.82 10.57
C CYS A 63 0.16 -9.09 10.21
N ASN A 64 0.11 -10.14 11.01
CA ASN A 64 0.60 -11.45 10.58
C ASN A 64 -0.40 -12.10 9.60
N LYS A 65 -0.04 -13.24 9.05
CA LYS A 65 -0.91 -13.97 8.11
C LYS A 65 -2.33 -14.16 8.62
N ASN A 66 -2.51 -14.60 9.87
CA ASN A 66 -3.84 -14.88 10.42
C ASN A 66 -4.69 -13.62 10.58
N ASP A 67 -4.08 -12.53 11.04
CA ASP A 67 -4.77 -11.24 11.16
C ASP A 67 -5.17 -10.67 9.79
N VAL A 68 -4.28 -10.78 8.80
CA VAL A 68 -4.58 -10.39 7.41
C VAL A 68 -5.73 -11.22 6.85
N LEU A 69 -5.72 -12.54 7.07
CA LEU A 69 -6.82 -13.41 6.63
C LEU A 69 -8.17 -13.00 7.22
N ALA A 70 -8.21 -12.66 8.51
CA ALA A 70 -9.42 -12.22 9.18
C ALA A 70 -9.97 -10.93 8.56
N LYS A 71 -9.13 -9.95 8.31
CA LYS A 71 -9.53 -8.68 7.67
C LYS A 71 -9.91 -8.88 6.21
N ALA A 72 -9.16 -9.69 5.46
CA ALA A 72 -9.45 -9.98 4.06
C ALA A 72 -10.80 -10.70 3.90
N TRP A 73 -11.14 -11.60 4.82
CA TRP A 73 -12.44 -12.27 4.85
C TRP A 73 -13.58 -11.27 5.01
N ARG A 74 -13.44 -10.30 5.91
CA ARG A 74 -14.43 -9.24 6.13
C ARG A 74 -14.64 -8.40 4.87
N ALA A 75 -13.56 -7.99 4.19
CA ALA A 75 -13.63 -7.27 2.93
C ALA A 75 -14.33 -8.11 1.85
N HIS A 76 -13.97 -9.38 1.75
CA HIS A 76 -14.55 -10.32 0.78
C HIS A 76 -16.07 -10.48 0.96
N GLN A 77 -16.54 -10.61 2.20
CA GLN A 77 -17.97 -10.71 2.51
C GLN A 77 -18.76 -9.46 2.10
N LEU A 78 -18.10 -8.30 2.04
CA LEU A 78 -18.69 -7.05 1.59
C LEU A 78 -18.57 -6.83 0.08
N GLY A 79 -17.98 -7.78 -0.64
CA GLY A 79 -17.73 -7.67 -2.07
C GLY A 79 -16.61 -6.69 -2.45
N MET A 80 -15.82 -6.21 -1.48
CA MET A 80 -14.76 -5.25 -1.72
C MET A 80 -13.53 -5.91 -2.35
N ARG A 81 -12.89 -5.16 -3.23
CA ARG A 81 -11.66 -5.56 -3.93
C ARG A 81 -10.48 -5.51 -2.97
N LEU A 82 -9.45 -6.32 -3.18
CA LEU A 82 -8.38 -6.51 -2.20
C LEU A 82 -7.00 -6.25 -2.81
N MET A 83 -6.19 -5.46 -2.08
CA MET A 83 -4.75 -5.33 -2.28
C MET A 83 -4.03 -5.91 -1.06
N ILE A 84 -3.03 -6.75 -1.30
CA ILE A 84 -2.13 -7.25 -0.26
C ILE A 84 -0.78 -6.53 -0.41
N ASP A 85 -0.26 -6.03 0.70
CA ASP A 85 0.97 -5.24 0.77
C ASP A 85 2.03 -6.00 1.58
N PHE A 86 2.91 -6.71 0.89
CA PHE A 86 4.01 -7.44 1.53
C PHE A 86 5.13 -6.47 1.89
N HIS A 87 5.40 -6.33 3.19
CA HIS A 87 6.54 -5.55 3.69
C HIS A 87 7.85 -6.32 3.63
N TYR A 88 7.81 -7.64 3.72
CA TYR A 88 8.98 -8.52 3.84
C TYR A 88 9.86 -8.13 5.04
N SER A 89 9.20 -7.91 6.16
CA SER A 89 9.79 -7.51 7.44
C SER A 89 8.91 -7.99 8.58
N ASP A 90 9.39 -7.89 9.81
CA ASP A 90 8.60 -8.20 11.00
C ASP A 90 7.85 -6.98 11.54
N VAL A 91 8.23 -5.80 11.09
CA VAL A 91 7.69 -4.49 11.46
C VAL A 91 7.60 -3.62 10.22
N TRP A 92 7.39 -2.32 10.40
CA TRP A 92 7.30 -1.35 9.31
C TRP A 92 8.44 -1.47 8.30
N ALA A 93 8.11 -1.51 7.01
CA ALA A 93 9.00 -1.25 5.91
C ALA A 93 8.62 0.10 5.29
N ASP A 94 9.57 1.02 5.23
CA ASP A 94 9.42 2.37 4.72
C ASP A 94 10.79 2.91 4.29
N PRO A 95 10.90 4.17 3.80
CA PRO A 95 12.20 4.69 3.36
C PRO A 95 13.29 4.75 4.44
N GLY A 96 12.90 4.73 5.70
CA GLY A 96 13.84 4.72 6.84
C GLY A 96 14.14 3.31 7.37
N SER A 97 13.45 2.28 6.91
CA SER A 97 13.54 0.94 7.48
C SER A 97 13.10 -0.12 6.48
N GLN A 98 14.07 -0.89 5.99
CA GLN A 98 13.84 -2.04 5.11
C GLN A 98 14.61 -3.25 5.65
N HIS A 99 14.40 -3.52 6.95
CA HIS A 99 15.12 -4.58 7.66
C HIS A 99 14.53 -5.95 7.35
N LYS A 100 15.42 -6.92 7.15
CA LYS A 100 15.04 -8.32 6.99
C LYS A 100 14.25 -8.82 8.21
N PRO A 101 13.30 -9.73 8.01
CA PRO A 101 12.76 -10.50 9.12
C PRO A 101 13.90 -11.20 9.89
N ALA A 102 13.77 -11.31 11.21
CA ALA A 102 14.78 -11.97 12.03
C ALA A 102 15.08 -13.39 11.55
N ALA A 103 14.05 -14.11 11.09
CA ALA A 103 14.20 -15.48 10.58
C ALA A 103 15.01 -15.56 9.27
N TRP A 104 15.20 -14.44 8.57
CA TRP A 104 15.93 -14.41 7.29
C TRP A 104 17.34 -13.84 7.42
N GLU A 105 17.74 -13.42 8.61
CA GLU A 105 19.11 -12.98 8.86
C GLU A 105 20.08 -14.14 8.68
N GLY A 106 21.23 -13.88 8.06
CA GLY A 106 22.27 -14.88 7.83
C GLY A 106 22.00 -15.85 6.68
N LEU A 107 20.86 -15.76 5.99
CA LEU A 107 20.58 -16.58 4.82
C LEU A 107 21.46 -16.15 3.63
N SER A 108 21.84 -17.13 2.80
CA SER A 108 22.44 -16.86 1.49
C SER A 108 21.44 -16.18 0.57
N LEU A 109 21.91 -15.65 -0.57
CA LEU A 109 21.02 -15.00 -1.55
C LEU A 109 19.93 -15.97 -2.04
N ASP A 110 20.30 -17.21 -2.38
CA ASP A 110 19.33 -18.20 -2.85
C ASP A 110 18.34 -18.60 -1.77
N GLU A 111 18.80 -18.79 -0.53
CA GLU A 111 17.94 -19.07 0.62
C GLU A 111 17.00 -17.89 0.92
N LEU A 112 17.48 -16.66 0.77
CA LEU A 112 16.68 -15.45 0.97
C LEU A 112 15.56 -15.34 -0.07
N LYS A 113 15.85 -15.59 -1.35
CA LYS A 113 14.85 -15.67 -2.42
C LYS A 113 13.83 -16.78 -2.17
N ALA A 114 14.29 -17.94 -1.69
CA ALA A 114 13.42 -19.05 -1.32
C ALA A 114 12.49 -18.67 -0.14
N ALA A 115 13.00 -17.96 0.85
CA ALA A 115 12.20 -17.48 1.98
C ALA A 115 11.14 -16.46 1.55
N MET A 116 11.48 -15.52 0.66
CA MET A 116 10.50 -14.60 0.06
C MET A 116 9.39 -15.36 -0.67
N THR A 117 9.76 -16.30 -1.51
CA THR A 117 8.83 -17.12 -2.28
C THR A 117 7.89 -17.89 -1.35
N ALA A 118 8.45 -18.57 -0.34
CA ALA A 118 7.68 -19.35 0.61
C ALA A 118 6.67 -18.50 1.39
N HIS A 119 7.10 -17.35 1.89
CA HIS A 119 6.22 -16.42 2.63
C HIS A 119 5.11 -15.86 1.74
N THR A 120 5.45 -15.40 0.55
CA THR A 120 4.48 -14.85 -0.41
C THR A 120 3.42 -15.91 -0.76
N LYS A 121 3.85 -17.10 -1.09
CA LYS A 121 2.93 -18.21 -1.45
C LYS A 121 2.11 -18.69 -0.26
N ASP A 122 2.67 -18.72 0.95
CA ASP A 122 1.96 -19.13 2.16
C ASP A 122 0.77 -18.21 2.44
N VAL A 123 0.99 -16.90 2.42
CA VAL A 123 -0.07 -15.91 2.65
C VAL A 123 -1.13 -15.98 1.53
N LEU A 124 -0.70 -15.97 0.27
CA LEU A 124 -1.62 -15.95 -0.86
C LEU A 124 -2.39 -17.25 -1.01
N SER A 125 -1.76 -18.40 -0.75
CA SER A 125 -2.45 -19.71 -0.76
C SER A 125 -3.51 -19.79 0.33
N ALA A 126 -3.24 -19.22 1.50
CA ALA A 126 -4.22 -19.16 2.59
C ALA A 126 -5.45 -18.33 2.20
N LEU A 127 -5.27 -17.22 1.47
CA LEU A 127 -6.38 -16.47 0.89
C LEU A 127 -7.15 -17.29 -0.13
N LYS A 128 -6.43 -17.94 -1.05
CA LYS A 128 -7.03 -18.77 -2.10
C LYS A 128 -7.86 -19.92 -1.53
N ASP A 129 -7.38 -20.55 -0.48
CA ASP A 129 -8.08 -21.63 0.21
C ASP A 129 -9.42 -21.18 0.79
N LYS A 130 -9.58 -19.90 1.08
CA LYS A 130 -10.84 -19.28 1.55
C LYS A 130 -11.67 -18.68 0.41
N GLY A 131 -11.27 -18.86 -0.84
CA GLY A 131 -11.96 -18.29 -1.99
C GLY A 131 -11.75 -16.80 -2.17
N ILE A 132 -10.70 -16.22 -1.56
CA ILE A 132 -10.39 -14.79 -1.65
C ILE A 132 -9.29 -14.59 -2.69
N THR A 133 -9.57 -13.72 -3.68
CA THR A 133 -8.63 -13.39 -4.77
C THR A 133 -8.23 -11.93 -4.67
N PRO A 134 -6.98 -11.62 -4.33
CA PRO A 134 -6.50 -10.23 -4.40
C PRO A 134 -6.37 -9.79 -5.85
N GLU A 135 -6.77 -8.55 -6.14
CA GLU A 135 -6.63 -7.96 -7.47
C GLU A 135 -5.23 -7.39 -7.68
N TRP A 136 -4.64 -6.87 -6.61
CA TRP A 136 -3.30 -6.29 -6.61
C TRP A 136 -2.46 -6.84 -5.46
N VAL A 137 -1.17 -6.98 -5.70
CA VAL A 137 -0.21 -7.42 -4.67
C VAL A 137 1.05 -6.57 -4.76
N GLN A 138 1.39 -5.89 -3.67
CA GLN A 138 2.66 -5.18 -3.55
C GLN A 138 3.78 -6.14 -3.17
N VAL A 139 4.84 -6.11 -3.93
CA VAL A 139 6.11 -6.75 -3.60
C VAL A 139 7.01 -5.68 -2.99
N GLY A 140 7.02 -5.62 -1.67
CA GLY A 140 7.65 -4.56 -0.90
C GLY A 140 6.75 -3.34 -0.66
N ASN A 141 7.16 -2.48 0.26
CA ASN A 141 6.48 -1.25 0.64
C ASN A 141 7.47 -0.10 0.71
N GLU A 142 7.22 0.96 -0.06
CA GLU A 142 8.04 2.17 -0.14
C GLU A 142 9.53 1.85 -0.32
N THR A 143 9.83 1.10 -1.37
CA THR A 143 11.15 0.53 -1.65
C THR A 143 12.10 1.48 -2.39
N GLY A 144 11.94 2.79 -2.25
CA GLY A 144 12.89 3.77 -2.81
C GLY A 144 14.34 3.50 -2.43
N PRO A 145 14.67 3.21 -1.15
CA PRO A 145 16.02 2.83 -0.76
C PRO A 145 16.32 1.33 -0.90
N GLY A 146 15.49 0.61 -1.66
CA GLY A 146 15.61 -0.84 -1.81
C GLY A 146 14.80 -1.61 -0.77
N MET A 147 15.15 -2.87 -0.57
CA MET A 147 14.48 -3.77 0.37
C MET A 147 15.47 -4.81 0.91
N LEU A 148 15.11 -5.47 2.01
CA LEU A 148 15.93 -6.54 2.60
C LEU A 148 17.38 -6.09 2.80
N TRP A 149 17.57 -5.00 3.50
CA TRP A 149 18.88 -4.40 3.73
C TRP A 149 19.85 -5.33 4.45
N ASP A 150 21.13 -5.22 4.08
CA ASP A 150 22.22 -5.91 4.75
C ASP A 150 23.51 -5.11 4.60
N THR A 151 24.45 -5.32 5.51
CA THR A 151 25.81 -4.77 5.41
C THR A 151 26.69 -5.60 4.47
N ASP A 152 26.28 -6.83 4.14
CA ASP A 152 26.92 -7.70 3.17
C ASP A 152 26.30 -7.47 1.78
N ALA A 153 27.10 -6.98 0.85
CA ALA A 153 26.66 -6.71 -0.53
C ALA A 153 26.12 -7.94 -1.24
N ALA A 154 26.59 -9.15 -0.88
CA ALA A 154 26.15 -10.38 -1.53
C ALA A 154 24.66 -10.68 -1.29
N VAL A 155 24.10 -10.19 -0.19
CA VAL A 155 22.74 -10.50 0.26
C VAL A 155 21.88 -9.24 0.52
N SER A 156 22.40 -8.06 0.24
CA SER A 156 21.64 -6.80 0.37
C SER A 156 20.83 -6.52 -0.88
N GLY A 157 19.60 -6.03 -0.69
CA GLY A 157 18.77 -5.45 -1.74
C GLY A 157 18.68 -3.92 -1.64
N GLY A 158 19.69 -3.27 -1.07
CA GLY A 158 19.74 -1.81 -0.92
C GLY A 158 19.93 -1.10 -2.25
N MET A 159 19.31 0.08 -2.37
CA MET A 159 19.41 0.93 -3.56
C MET A 159 20.30 2.16 -3.38
N GLY A 160 20.86 2.32 -2.22
CA GLY A 160 21.60 3.51 -1.88
C GLY A 160 20.70 4.61 -1.34
N GLY A 161 21.29 5.52 -0.62
CA GLY A 161 20.60 6.63 0.02
C GLY A 161 21.46 7.26 1.09
N ASN A 162 21.07 8.44 1.53
CA ASN A 162 21.85 9.24 2.47
C ASN A 162 21.93 8.60 3.86
N GLY A 163 23.13 8.17 4.26
CA GLY A 163 23.45 7.83 5.64
C GLY A 163 22.82 6.55 6.19
N VAL A 164 22.45 5.62 5.34
CA VAL A 164 21.81 4.37 5.74
C VAL A 164 22.83 3.26 6.00
N GLU A 165 22.52 2.43 6.98
CA GLU A 165 23.37 1.32 7.43
C GLU A 165 23.24 0.08 6.54
N TYR A 166 23.43 0.23 5.23
CA TYR A 166 23.36 -0.91 4.29
C TYR A 166 24.20 -0.65 3.05
N VAL A 167 24.49 -1.73 2.35
CA VAL A 167 25.26 -1.70 1.11
C VAL A 167 24.33 -1.76 -0.09
N GLU A 168 24.60 -0.94 -1.11
CA GLU A 168 23.86 -0.93 -2.36
C GLU A 168 24.12 -2.21 -3.16
N ASN A 169 23.03 -2.81 -3.65
CA ASN A 169 23.10 -3.87 -4.66
C ASN A 169 21.83 -3.81 -5.54
N LYS A 170 21.92 -3.06 -6.61
CA LYS A 170 20.82 -2.82 -7.57
C LYS A 170 20.30 -4.10 -8.21
N LYS A 171 21.21 -5.02 -8.51
CA LYS A 171 20.84 -6.30 -9.11
C LYS A 171 20.02 -7.15 -8.15
N ASN A 172 20.45 -7.26 -6.89
CA ASN A 172 19.69 -8.00 -5.88
C ASN A 172 18.30 -7.41 -5.67
N PHE A 173 18.20 -6.07 -5.57
CA PHE A 173 16.91 -5.41 -5.46
C PHE A 173 15.98 -5.79 -6.62
N SER A 174 16.48 -5.68 -7.85
CA SER A 174 15.72 -6.05 -9.05
C SER A 174 15.31 -7.52 -9.05
N ASP A 175 16.20 -8.40 -8.63
CA ASP A 175 15.93 -9.84 -8.53
C ASP A 175 14.91 -10.16 -7.43
N PHE A 176 14.91 -9.43 -6.31
CA PHE A 176 13.90 -9.59 -5.26
C PHE A 176 12.51 -9.20 -5.78
N ILE A 177 12.40 -8.11 -6.53
CA ILE A 177 11.14 -7.72 -7.16
C ILE A 177 10.63 -8.85 -8.07
N THR A 178 11.49 -9.37 -8.93
CA THR A 178 11.13 -10.48 -9.83
C THR A 178 10.75 -11.74 -9.05
N THR A 179 11.50 -12.08 -7.99
CA THR A 179 11.22 -13.23 -7.12
C THR A 179 9.83 -13.14 -6.53
N GLY A 180 9.47 -11.99 -5.97
CA GLY A 180 8.14 -11.75 -5.41
C GLY A 180 7.05 -11.81 -6.49
N CYS A 181 7.29 -11.21 -7.64
CA CYS A 181 6.35 -11.23 -8.76
C CYS A 181 6.05 -12.66 -9.24
N VAL A 182 7.08 -13.47 -9.44
CA VAL A 182 6.93 -14.88 -9.85
C VAL A 182 6.13 -15.65 -8.80
N ALA A 183 6.44 -15.48 -7.52
CA ALA A 183 5.72 -16.14 -6.44
C ALA A 183 4.22 -15.77 -6.41
N VAL A 184 3.90 -14.49 -6.60
CA VAL A 184 2.51 -14.04 -6.71
C VAL A 184 1.79 -14.71 -7.87
N LYS A 185 2.40 -14.69 -9.06
CA LYS A 185 1.80 -15.23 -10.29
C LYS A 185 1.61 -16.75 -10.25
N GLU A 186 2.42 -17.46 -9.47
CA GLU A 186 2.23 -18.91 -9.27
C GLU A 186 0.95 -19.23 -8.50
N VAL A 187 0.49 -18.35 -7.63
CA VAL A 187 -0.77 -18.53 -6.88
C VAL A 187 -1.94 -17.84 -7.57
N PHE A 188 -1.74 -16.60 -8.02
CA PHE A 188 -2.75 -15.77 -8.67
C PHE A 188 -2.20 -15.20 -9.98
N PRO A 189 -2.29 -15.94 -11.10
CA PRO A 189 -1.71 -15.52 -12.37
C PRO A 189 -2.23 -14.17 -12.90
N ASN A 190 -3.44 -13.79 -12.52
CA ASN A 190 -4.07 -12.56 -13.00
C ASN A 190 -3.94 -11.38 -12.03
N ALA A 191 -3.37 -11.59 -10.84
CA ALA A 191 -3.11 -10.50 -9.91
C ALA A 191 -2.07 -9.55 -10.50
N LYS A 192 -2.28 -8.25 -10.35
CA LYS A 192 -1.31 -7.24 -10.80
C LYS A 192 -0.30 -7.00 -9.68
N VAL A 193 0.97 -7.11 -10.01
CA VAL A 193 2.08 -6.94 -9.06
C VAL A 193 2.56 -5.50 -9.10
N ILE A 194 2.63 -4.88 -7.93
CA ILE A 194 2.96 -3.47 -7.76
C ILE A 194 4.36 -3.34 -7.15
N VAL A 195 5.18 -2.45 -7.73
CA VAL A 195 6.35 -1.88 -7.06
C VAL A 195 5.93 -0.50 -6.54
N HIS A 196 5.99 -0.30 -5.23
CA HIS A 196 5.48 0.87 -4.54
C HIS A 196 6.61 1.70 -3.95
N LEU A 197 6.65 2.98 -4.31
CA LEU A 197 7.62 3.95 -3.78
C LEU A 197 6.91 5.08 -3.02
N GLN A 198 7.64 5.69 -2.10
CA GLN A 198 7.28 6.97 -1.46
C GLN A 198 7.38 8.12 -2.46
N GLY A 199 6.90 9.30 -2.07
CA GLY A 199 7.16 10.54 -2.79
C GLY A 199 6.67 10.55 -4.24
N GLY A 200 5.39 10.31 -4.46
CA GLY A 200 4.80 10.24 -5.80
C GLY A 200 4.96 11.48 -6.66
N ASP A 201 5.32 12.61 -6.06
CA ASP A 201 5.66 13.86 -6.74
C ASP A 201 7.14 13.98 -7.15
N ASP A 202 7.99 13.04 -6.73
CA ASP A 202 9.44 13.05 -6.99
C ASP A 202 9.78 12.23 -8.24
N ASN A 203 9.64 12.83 -9.41
CA ASN A 203 9.93 12.16 -10.69
C ASN A 203 11.37 11.65 -10.78
N ASN A 204 12.36 12.38 -10.21
CA ASN A 204 13.75 11.94 -10.25
C ASN A 204 13.98 10.63 -9.50
N LEU A 205 13.35 10.47 -8.32
CA LEU A 205 13.38 9.23 -7.57
C LEU A 205 12.81 8.08 -8.40
N TYR A 206 11.65 8.29 -9.02
CA TYR A 206 10.95 7.26 -9.80
C TYR A 206 11.75 6.86 -11.04
N ARG A 207 12.30 7.81 -11.77
CA ARG A 207 13.16 7.49 -12.91
C ARG A 207 14.40 6.70 -12.50
N TRP A 208 15.03 7.09 -11.38
CA TRP A 208 16.20 6.38 -10.88
C TRP A 208 15.89 4.91 -10.58
N ILE A 209 14.85 4.66 -9.80
CA ILE A 209 14.48 3.30 -9.39
C ILE A 209 14.01 2.47 -10.59
N PHE A 210 13.07 3.00 -11.38
CA PHE A 210 12.47 2.22 -12.46
C PHE A 210 13.40 2.06 -13.66
N ASP A 211 14.36 2.94 -13.88
CA ASP A 211 15.45 2.71 -14.84
C ASP A 211 16.31 1.51 -14.41
N VAL A 212 16.65 1.41 -13.13
CA VAL A 212 17.40 0.25 -12.58
C VAL A 212 16.62 -1.05 -12.78
N LEU A 213 15.33 -1.05 -12.47
CA LEU A 213 14.48 -2.23 -12.66
C LEU A 213 14.39 -2.64 -14.12
N LYS A 214 14.29 -1.67 -15.02
CA LYS A 214 14.28 -1.91 -16.48
C LYS A 214 15.60 -2.49 -16.96
N GLU A 215 16.72 -1.91 -16.55
CA GLU A 215 18.08 -2.38 -16.93
C GLU A 215 18.33 -3.81 -16.48
N ASN A 216 17.77 -4.22 -15.35
CA ASN A 216 17.92 -5.57 -14.80
C ASN A 216 16.75 -6.50 -15.16
N ASN A 217 15.89 -6.11 -16.07
CA ASN A 217 14.75 -6.91 -16.56
C ASN A 217 13.82 -7.39 -15.43
N ALA A 218 13.62 -6.58 -14.41
CA ALA A 218 12.71 -6.91 -13.31
C ALA A 218 11.28 -7.06 -13.81
N GLN A 219 10.56 -8.02 -13.23
CA GLN A 219 9.17 -8.32 -13.57
C GLN A 219 8.24 -7.69 -12.55
N TYR A 220 7.30 -6.88 -13.01
CA TYR A 220 6.21 -6.27 -12.25
C TYR A 220 5.20 -5.66 -13.23
N ASP A 221 4.03 -5.29 -12.76
CA ASP A 221 2.93 -4.80 -13.64
C ASP A 221 2.61 -3.32 -13.44
N VAL A 222 2.72 -2.81 -12.20
CA VAL A 222 2.17 -1.51 -11.79
C VAL A 222 3.20 -0.73 -10.98
N ILE A 223 3.27 0.58 -11.23
CA ILE A 223 4.04 1.52 -10.40
C ILE A 223 3.10 2.16 -9.38
N GLY A 224 3.33 1.87 -8.11
CA GLY A 224 2.56 2.40 -6.99
C GLY A 224 3.23 3.60 -6.34
N MET A 225 2.43 4.52 -5.83
CA MET A 225 2.88 5.81 -5.30
C MET A 225 2.26 6.10 -3.93
N SER A 226 3.04 6.73 -3.05
CA SER A 226 2.52 7.42 -1.86
C SER A 226 2.54 8.92 -2.09
N LEU A 227 1.54 9.64 -1.55
CA LEU A 227 1.49 11.10 -1.62
C LEU A 227 0.89 11.67 -0.33
N TYR A 228 1.69 12.43 0.42
CA TYR A 228 1.29 13.01 1.71
C TYR A 228 1.56 14.52 1.73
N PRO A 229 0.72 15.33 1.06
CA PRO A 229 0.93 16.78 1.01
C PRO A 229 0.42 17.47 2.27
N GLY A 230 0.95 18.68 2.53
CA GLY A 230 0.38 19.59 3.48
C GLY A 230 -0.70 20.48 2.86
N THR A 231 -1.34 21.29 3.70
CA THR A 231 -2.44 22.18 3.27
C THR A 231 -1.97 23.29 2.33
N ASP A 232 -0.71 23.65 2.39
CA ASP A 232 -0.08 24.68 1.56
C ASP A 232 0.69 24.12 0.35
N THR A 233 0.87 22.80 0.26
CA THR A 233 1.67 22.17 -0.79
C THR A 233 0.86 21.25 -1.72
N TRP A 234 -0.38 20.93 -1.37
CA TRP A 234 -1.12 19.89 -2.06
C TRP A 234 -1.38 20.16 -3.54
N LYS A 235 -1.58 21.43 -3.93
CA LYS A 235 -1.82 21.77 -5.34
C LYS A 235 -0.58 21.48 -6.19
N THR A 236 0.58 21.92 -5.75
CA THR A 236 1.85 21.69 -6.43
C THR A 236 2.20 20.22 -6.44
N MET A 237 2.07 19.53 -5.30
CA MET A 237 2.38 18.11 -5.20
C MET A 237 1.44 17.25 -6.05
N THR A 238 0.16 17.58 -6.12
CA THR A 238 -0.80 16.90 -6.99
C THR A 238 -0.39 17.06 -8.46
N SER A 239 -0.07 18.27 -8.92
CA SER A 239 0.37 18.52 -10.28
C SER A 239 1.63 17.73 -10.61
N SER A 240 2.62 17.72 -9.71
CA SER A 240 3.86 16.98 -9.89
C SER A 240 3.63 15.47 -9.91
N CYS A 241 2.73 14.97 -9.07
CA CYS A 241 2.37 13.54 -9.03
C CYS A 241 1.68 13.11 -10.33
N ILE A 242 0.73 13.88 -10.83
CA ILE A 242 0.05 13.59 -12.09
C ILE A 242 1.04 13.61 -13.25
N ALA A 243 1.95 14.57 -13.29
CA ALA A 243 3.01 14.62 -14.30
C ALA A 243 3.92 13.38 -14.22
N ASN A 244 4.27 12.96 -13.00
CA ASN A 244 5.07 11.76 -12.76
C ASN A 244 4.33 10.48 -13.22
N MET A 245 3.03 10.37 -12.95
CA MET A 245 2.22 9.24 -13.46
C MET A 245 2.30 9.13 -14.99
N LYS A 246 2.09 10.25 -15.68
CA LYS A 246 2.15 10.29 -17.15
C LYS A 246 3.54 9.90 -17.66
N ASP A 247 4.58 10.37 -16.99
CA ASP A 247 5.96 10.03 -17.34
C ASP A 247 6.23 8.53 -17.13
N MET A 248 5.77 7.95 -16.04
CA MET A 248 5.94 6.53 -15.75
C MET A 248 5.24 5.66 -16.79
N VAL A 249 4.01 5.99 -17.17
CA VAL A 249 3.26 5.31 -18.22
C VAL A 249 4.02 5.38 -19.56
N SER A 250 4.45 6.58 -19.95
CA SER A 250 5.14 6.82 -21.20
C SER A 250 6.51 6.13 -21.26
N ARG A 251 7.28 6.21 -20.17
CA ARG A 251 8.67 5.73 -20.14
C ARG A 251 8.79 4.22 -19.98
N TYR A 252 7.91 3.61 -19.17
CA TYR A 252 8.01 2.19 -18.82
C TYR A 252 6.88 1.32 -19.36
N ASN A 253 5.86 1.92 -19.96
CA ASN A 253 4.68 1.21 -20.46
C ASN A 253 4.03 0.35 -19.35
N LYS A 254 3.84 0.96 -18.16
CA LYS A 254 3.22 0.33 -17.01
C LYS A 254 1.98 1.10 -16.60
N GLU A 255 1.04 0.40 -15.98
CA GLU A 255 -0.04 1.05 -15.24
C GLU A 255 0.50 1.69 -13.97
N VAL A 256 -0.22 2.66 -13.44
CA VAL A 256 0.13 3.38 -12.22
C VAL A 256 -1.04 3.40 -11.26
N MET A 257 -0.78 3.63 -9.97
CA MET A 257 -1.83 3.87 -8.98
C MET A 257 -1.27 4.53 -7.74
N ILE A 258 -2.14 5.16 -6.97
CA ILE A 258 -1.78 5.71 -5.67
C ILE A 258 -2.16 4.67 -4.60
N CYS A 259 -1.16 4.15 -3.90
CA CYS A 259 -1.32 3.14 -2.86
C CYS A 259 -1.54 3.76 -1.48
N GLU A 260 -1.11 5.02 -1.28
CA GLU A 260 -1.26 5.72 0.00
C GLU A 260 -1.42 7.22 -0.22
N VAL A 261 -2.39 7.80 0.47
CA VAL A 261 -2.52 9.25 0.65
C VAL A 261 -2.98 9.53 2.08
N GLY A 262 -2.74 10.73 2.54
CA GLY A 262 -3.24 11.21 3.81
C GLY A 262 -3.00 12.72 3.96
N MET A 263 -3.80 13.35 4.82
CA MET A 263 -3.67 14.75 5.22
C MET A 263 -4.24 14.88 6.63
N SER A 264 -3.78 15.86 7.41
CA SER A 264 -4.24 16.07 8.79
C SER A 264 -5.77 16.01 8.91
N TRP A 265 -6.26 15.21 9.84
CA TRP A 265 -7.70 14.98 10.02
C TRP A 265 -8.49 16.26 10.36
N ASP A 266 -7.87 17.21 11.07
CA ASP A 266 -8.45 18.49 11.47
C ASP A 266 -8.44 19.54 10.34
N GLU A 267 -7.86 19.21 9.20
CA GLU A 267 -7.86 20.00 7.97
C GLU A 267 -8.79 19.36 6.91
N ALA A 268 -9.94 18.87 7.37
CA ALA A 268 -10.84 18.05 6.57
C ALA A 268 -11.35 18.74 5.30
N ALA A 269 -11.66 20.03 5.34
CA ALA A 269 -12.13 20.77 4.17
C ALA A 269 -11.04 20.84 3.08
N THR A 270 -9.81 21.14 3.45
CA THR A 270 -8.66 21.15 2.53
C THR A 270 -8.35 19.74 2.02
N SER A 271 -8.42 18.75 2.90
CA SER A 271 -8.25 17.35 2.51
C SER A 271 -9.29 16.92 1.47
N LYS A 272 -10.54 17.32 1.62
CA LYS A 272 -11.59 17.09 0.63
C LYS A 272 -11.25 17.69 -0.73
N GLU A 273 -10.79 18.94 -0.76
CA GLU A 273 -10.38 19.61 -1.99
C GLU A 273 -9.23 18.86 -2.67
N PHE A 274 -8.22 18.50 -1.90
CA PHE A 274 -7.08 17.73 -2.37
C PHE A 274 -7.51 16.38 -2.97
N LEU A 275 -8.25 15.59 -2.22
CA LEU A 275 -8.68 14.26 -2.65
C LEU A 275 -9.61 14.33 -3.87
N THR A 276 -10.53 15.29 -3.90
CA THR A 276 -11.43 15.48 -5.03
C THR A 276 -10.65 15.74 -6.31
N GLU A 277 -9.67 16.63 -6.26
CA GLU A 277 -8.84 16.97 -7.42
C GLU A 277 -7.92 15.82 -7.82
N LEU A 278 -7.28 15.17 -6.84
CA LEU A 278 -6.40 14.03 -7.09
C LEU A 278 -7.15 12.89 -7.78
N ILE A 279 -8.33 12.52 -7.27
CA ILE A 279 -9.15 11.45 -7.85
C ILE A 279 -9.57 11.82 -9.27
N ALA A 280 -10.06 13.04 -9.48
CA ALA A 280 -10.50 13.49 -10.80
C ALA A 280 -9.37 13.45 -11.84
N GLN A 281 -8.20 13.99 -11.49
CA GLN A 281 -7.05 14.00 -12.39
C GLN A 281 -6.45 12.60 -12.61
N SER A 282 -6.45 11.75 -11.59
CA SER A 282 -5.99 10.37 -11.70
C SER A 282 -6.91 9.54 -12.60
N LYS A 283 -8.22 9.68 -12.46
CA LYS A 283 -9.21 8.99 -13.32
C LYS A 283 -9.09 9.40 -14.77
N ALA A 284 -8.62 10.59 -15.06
CA ALA A 284 -8.42 11.07 -16.43
C ALA A 284 -7.22 10.41 -17.13
N ILE A 285 -6.37 9.71 -16.38
CA ILE A 285 -5.27 8.90 -16.91
C ILE A 285 -5.79 7.46 -17.02
N ASP A 286 -5.97 6.96 -18.24
CA ASP A 286 -6.56 5.62 -18.49
C ASP A 286 -5.79 4.51 -17.77
N GLU A 287 -4.46 4.64 -17.64
CA GLU A 287 -3.59 3.66 -17.02
C GLU A 287 -3.53 3.79 -15.49
N CYS A 288 -4.18 4.79 -14.88
CA CYS A 288 -4.25 4.91 -13.43
C CYS A 288 -5.38 4.06 -12.88
N LEU A 289 -5.03 3.10 -12.02
CA LEU A 289 -5.97 2.08 -11.52
C LEU A 289 -6.78 2.51 -10.31
N GLY A 290 -6.30 3.48 -9.54
CA GLY A 290 -7.02 3.89 -8.34
C GLY A 290 -6.22 4.74 -7.36
N VAL A 291 -6.91 5.10 -6.28
CA VAL A 291 -6.38 5.85 -5.14
C VAL A 291 -6.81 5.18 -3.85
N PHE A 292 -5.85 4.93 -2.96
CA PHE A 292 -6.07 4.36 -1.62
C PHE A 292 -5.69 5.38 -0.56
N TYR A 293 -6.58 5.59 0.41
CA TYR A 293 -6.29 6.40 1.61
C TYR A 293 -5.68 5.50 2.69
N TRP A 294 -4.57 5.92 3.27
CA TRP A 294 -3.88 5.12 4.30
C TRP A 294 -4.50 5.35 5.68
N GLU A 295 -5.10 4.30 6.23
CA GLU A 295 -5.69 4.27 7.58
C GLU A 295 -6.63 5.46 7.84
N PRO A 296 -7.65 5.69 6.97
CA PRO A 296 -8.56 6.83 7.13
C PRO A 296 -9.34 6.76 8.44
N GLN A 297 -9.61 5.56 8.95
CA GLN A 297 -10.37 5.31 10.17
C GLN A 297 -9.59 5.58 11.46
N SER A 298 -8.28 5.79 11.37
CA SER A 298 -7.43 6.12 12.52
C SER A 298 -7.88 7.43 13.15
N TYR A 299 -8.16 7.43 14.45
CA TYR A 299 -8.62 8.61 15.14
C TYR A 299 -8.22 8.62 16.61
N GLY A 300 -8.40 9.76 17.29
CA GLY A 300 -8.14 9.90 18.72
C GLY A 300 -6.67 9.71 19.08
N GLY A 301 -5.75 10.08 18.20
CA GLY A 301 -4.31 9.92 18.43
C GLY A 301 -3.83 8.47 18.38
N TRP A 302 -4.58 7.59 17.74
CA TRP A 302 -4.18 6.19 17.62
C TRP A 302 -2.74 6.07 17.08
N ASN A 303 -1.88 5.43 17.87
CA ASN A 303 -0.47 5.23 17.55
C ASN A 303 0.28 6.53 17.19
N GLY A 304 -0.19 7.68 17.68
CA GLY A 304 0.38 9.00 17.34
C GLY A 304 0.08 9.49 15.93
N TYR A 305 -0.73 8.79 15.16
CA TYR A 305 -1.04 9.12 13.78
C TYR A 305 -2.14 10.20 13.69
N THR A 306 -1.91 11.22 12.85
CA THR A 306 -2.81 12.38 12.73
C THR A 306 -3.33 12.61 11.31
N LEU A 307 -3.00 11.76 10.36
CA LEU A 307 -3.32 11.95 8.94
C LEU A 307 -4.53 11.12 8.47
N GLY A 308 -5.36 10.65 9.42
CA GLY A 308 -6.60 9.96 9.10
C GLY A 308 -7.68 10.91 8.55
N ALA A 309 -8.88 10.39 8.35
CA ALA A 309 -10.02 11.14 7.83
C ALA A 309 -11.27 10.97 8.69
N PHE A 310 -11.08 10.55 9.94
CA PHE A 310 -12.13 10.46 10.96
C PHE A 310 -11.82 11.45 12.09
N ASP A 311 -12.86 12.00 12.70
CA ASP A 311 -12.71 12.93 13.83
C ASP A 311 -12.48 12.19 15.16
N GLU A 312 -12.25 12.95 16.21
CA GLU A 312 -11.95 12.38 17.55
C GLU A 312 -13.08 11.54 18.15
N SER A 313 -14.28 11.62 17.59
CA SER A 313 -15.43 10.82 18.02
C SER A 313 -15.63 9.54 17.20
N GLY A 314 -14.75 9.26 16.25
CA GLY A 314 -14.85 8.08 15.41
C GLY A 314 -15.85 8.21 14.26
N LYS A 315 -16.16 9.44 13.84
CA LYS A 315 -17.02 9.74 12.70
C LYS A 315 -16.18 10.16 11.50
N PRO A 316 -16.57 9.78 10.26
CA PRO A 316 -15.90 10.29 9.08
C PRO A 316 -16.02 11.81 8.98
N THR A 317 -14.92 12.45 8.59
CA THR A 317 -14.93 13.88 8.27
C THR A 317 -15.43 14.10 6.83
N VAL A 318 -15.62 15.36 6.44
CA VAL A 318 -16.01 15.70 5.06
C VAL A 318 -14.96 15.32 4.02
N ALA A 319 -13.72 15.03 4.43
CA ALA A 319 -12.69 14.53 3.53
C ALA A 319 -13.14 13.24 2.82
N MET A 320 -13.89 12.38 3.51
CA MET A 320 -14.37 11.13 2.95
C MET A 320 -15.41 11.32 1.84
N ASP A 321 -16.05 12.49 1.75
CA ASP A 321 -17.00 12.78 0.68
C ASP A 321 -16.36 12.73 -0.71
N ALA A 322 -15.04 12.95 -0.79
CA ALA A 322 -14.29 12.88 -2.04
C ALA A 322 -14.38 11.50 -2.72
N PHE A 323 -14.58 10.44 -1.93
CA PHE A 323 -14.67 9.07 -2.46
C PHE A 323 -16.05 8.70 -3.02
N ASN A 324 -17.01 9.60 -2.92
CA ASN A 324 -18.36 9.41 -3.46
C ASN A 324 -18.50 9.93 -4.90
N GLN A 325 -17.41 10.17 -5.60
CA GLN A 325 -17.41 10.65 -6.99
C GLN A 325 -17.08 9.56 -8.02
#